data_48741c0dcc410aebd169982017adee94
#
_entry.id   48741c0dcc410aebd169982017adee94
#
_cell.length_a   1.000
_cell.length_b   1.000
_cell.length_c   1.000
_cell.angle_alpha   90.00
_cell.angle_beta   90.00
_cell.angle_gamma   90.00
#
_symmetry.space_group_name_H-M   'P 1'
#
loop_
_entity.id
_entity.type
_entity.pdbx_description
1 polymer ?
#
loop_
_entity_poly.entity_id
_entity_poly.type
_entity_poly.pdbx_seq_one_letter_code
_entity_poly.pdbx_strand_id
1 'polypeptide(L)'
;MASVIPDTVETAPIAAGPDDARKAQKASVVLIPWDPDSPEHVERMNQQRIACGWKLEAVDGWRQLQRNGMIGLHWVALTPSHPDTASRLQRHIEAYPNEATPLQDSCRLVLSRPRASDDARLAHFLPIGHISLDAWTADPELRASVSDGVYSVMSFYISDALQKGGLGAAALSSCERMAATEYGAKKITLGTISNEECTPDNPRRIAMANVSEKPTVQDWYTGRGYKMYLRQPDAWFETDPTGKSWGVVCVLMEKELASSS
;
A
#
# COMPACT_ATOMS: atom_id res chain seq x y z
N MET A 1 48.26 40.27 32.35
CA MET A 1 47.55 40.17 31.04
C MET A 1 46.56 39.03 31.14
N ALA A 2 45.31 39.36 31.38
CA ALA A 2 44.23 38.38 31.52
C ALA A 2 43.55 38.22 30.16
N SER A 3 43.53 37.00 29.62
CA SER A 3 42.88 36.63 28.38
C SER A 3 41.39 36.37 28.66
N VAL A 4 40.52 37.15 28.03
CA VAL A 4 39.06 36.99 28.05
C VAL A 4 38.66 35.98 27.02
N ILE A 5 38.02 34.91 27.44
CA ILE A 5 37.35 33.90 26.58
C ILE A 5 35.97 34.45 26.24
N PRO A 6 35.53 34.48 24.97
CA PRO A 6 34.20 34.94 24.63
C PRO A 6 33.14 33.84 24.91
N ASP A 7 32.02 34.31 25.49
CA ASP A 7 30.80 33.51 25.74
C ASP A 7 30.28 32.86 24.46
N THR A 8 30.06 31.53 24.56
CA THR A 8 29.29 30.75 23.57
C THR A 8 27.83 31.11 23.72
N VAL A 9 27.30 31.80 22.72
CA VAL A 9 25.85 32.04 22.56
C VAL A 9 25.18 30.72 22.25
N GLU A 10 24.48 30.18 23.24
CA GLU A 10 23.59 29.00 23.10
C GLU A 10 22.37 29.46 22.27
N THR A 11 22.35 29.06 20.98
CA THR A 11 21.19 29.28 20.12
C THR A 11 20.08 28.34 20.53
N ALA A 12 19.01 28.89 21.11
CA ALA A 12 17.77 28.17 21.39
C ALA A 12 17.22 27.54 20.08
N PRO A 13 16.65 26.32 20.13
CA PRO A 13 16.09 25.68 18.96
C PRO A 13 14.92 26.51 18.42
N ILE A 14 14.98 26.85 17.12
CA ILE A 14 13.93 27.54 16.41
C ILE A 14 12.65 26.69 16.48
N ALA A 15 11.61 27.22 17.09
CA ALA A 15 10.31 26.58 17.15
C ALA A 15 9.81 26.34 15.72
N ALA A 16 9.46 25.09 15.41
CA ALA A 16 8.91 24.68 14.12
C ALA A 16 7.68 25.55 13.80
N GLY A 17 7.64 26.12 12.60
CA GLY A 17 6.53 26.94 12.17
C GLY A 17 5.24 26.14 11.99
N PRO A 18 4.06 26.79 11.93
CA PRO A 18 2.76 26.13 11.78
C PRO A 18 2.66 25.22 10.53
N ASP A 19 3.44 25.46 9.50
CA ASP A 19 3.55 24.59 8.33
C ASP A 19 4.34 23.29 8.58
N ASP A 20 5.30 23.32 9.50
CA ASP A 20 6.05 22.12 9.90
C ASP A 20 5.22 21.23 10.85
N ALA A 21 4.40 21.83 11.68
CA ALA A 21 3.42 21.10 12.50
C ALA A 21 2.34 20.43 11.64
N ARG A 22 1.92 21.05 10.53
CA ARG A 22 1.00 20.47 9.55
C ARG A 22 1.62 19.32 8.75
N LYS A 23 2.92 19.39 8.44
CA LYS A 23 3.67 18.28 7.81
C LYS A 23 3.90 17.10 8.74
N ALA A 24 3.97 17.33 10.06
CA ALA A 24 4.15 16.30 11.07
C ALA A 24 2.85 15.50 11.36
N GLN A 25 1.69 16.02 10.98
CA GLN A 25 0.41 15.30 11.09
C GLN A 25 0.22 14.39 9.87
N LYS A 26 1.12 13.41 9.73
CA LYS A 26 1.03 12.40 8.66
C LYS A 26 -0.31 11.67 8.80
N ALA A 27 -1.02 11.55 7.67
CA ALA A 27 -2.21 10.73 7.59
C ALA A 27 -1.98 9.38 8.26
N SER A 28 -2.71 9.12 9.35
CA SER A 28 -2.55 7.90 10.11
C SER A 28 -3.55 6.86 9.61
N VAL A 29 -3.06 5.65 9.36
CA VAL A 29 -3.85 4.50 8.97
C VAL A 29 -3.54 3.32 9.88
N VAL A 30 -4.51 2.41 9.98
CA VAL A 30 -4.39 1.13 10.64
C VAL A 30 -4.53 0.04 9.60
N LEU A 31 -3.68 -0.98 9.67
CA LEU A 31 -3.79 -2.20 8.85
C LEU A 31 -4.54 -3.26 9.65
N ILE A 32 -5.67 -3.70 9.10
CA ILE A 32 -6.55 -4.70 9.71
C ILE A 32 -6.59 -5.91 8.79
N PRO A 33 -6.24 -7.11 9.24
CA PRO A 33 -6.23 -8.28 8.38
C PRO A 33 -7.57 -8.56 7.73
N TRP A 34 -7.54 -8.89 6.45
CA TRP A 34 -8.69 -9.38 5.70
C TRP A 34 -9.06 -10.79 6.16
N ASP A 35 -10.34 -11.01 6.45
CA ASP A 35 -10.86 -12.32 6.81
C ASP A 35 -11.39 -13.05 5.56
N PRO A 36 -10.69 -14.11 5.08
CA PRO A 36 -11.11 -14.86 3.91
C PRO A 36 -12.36 -15.72 4.15
N ASP A 37 -12.80 -15.86 5.40
CA ASP A 37 -13.94 -16.68 5.81
C ASP A 37 -15.21 -15.85 6.08
N SER A 38 -15.08 -14.53 6.22
CA SER A 38 -16.22 -13.62 6.34
C SER A 38 -16.80 -13.28 4.96
N PRO A 39 -18.08 -13.60 4.70
CA PRO A 39 -18.75 -13.21 3.46
C PRO A 39 -18.71 -11.70 3.21
N GLU A 40 -18.83 -10.90 4.27
CA GLU A 40 -18.84 -9.44 4.20
C GLU A 40 -17.46 -8.90 3.77
N HIS A 41 -16.37 -9.51 4.25
CA HIS A 41 -15.02 -9.16 3.84
C HIS A 41 -14.75 -9.54 2.38
N VAL A 42 -15.23 -10.70 1.94
CA VAL A 42 -15.09 -11.16 0.56
C VAL A 42 -15.86 -10.25 -0.38
N GLU A 43 -17.11 -9.93 -0.06
CA GLU A 43 -17.94 -9.02 -0.86
C GLU A 43 -17.32 -7.63 -0.95
N ARG A 44 -16.85 -7.06 0.17
CA ARG A 44 -16.16 -5.76 0.17
C ARG A 44 -14.88 -5.79 -0.67
N MET A 45 -14.14 -6.89 -0.67
CA MET A 45 -12.96 -7.04 -1.52
C MET A 45 -13.33 -7.02 -3.00
N ASN A 46 -14.40 -7.72 -3.38
CA ASN A 46 -14.91 -7.67 -4.75
C ASN A 46 -15.30 -6.23 -5.17
N GLN A 47 -16.01 -5.50 -4.31
CA GLN A 47 -16.36 -4.11 -4.57
C GLN A 47 -15.13 -3.23 -4.79
N GLN A 48 -14.10 -3.35 -3.94
CA GLN A 48 -12.87 -2.59 -4.10
C GLN A 48 -12.04 -3.02 -5.31
N ARG A 49 -12.10 -4.30 -5.71
CA ARG A 49 -11.43 -4.74 -6.96
C ARG A 49 -12.14 -4.18 -8.19
N ILE A 50 -13.47 -4.10 -8.19
CA ILE A 50 -14.25 -3.43 -9.24
C ILE A 50 -13.86 -1.94 -9.31
N ALA A 51 -13.82 -1.24 -8.19
CA ALA A 51 -13.41 0.16 -8.14
C ALA A 51 -11.95 0.38 -8.61
N CYS A 52 -11.06 -0.54 -8.28
CA CYS A 52 -9.65 -0.52 -8.70
C CYS A 52 -9.47 -0.85 -10.20
N GLY A 53 -10.36 -1.65 -10.80
CA GLY A 53 -10.29 -2.09 -12.19
C GLY A 53 -9.20 -3.13 -12.51
N TRP A 54 -8.60 -3.75 -11.49
CA TRP A 54 -7.49 -4.69 -11.67
C TRP A 54 -7.71 -6.01 -10.93
N LYS A 55 -7.45 -7.15 -11.61
CA LYS A 55 -7.56 -8.53 -11.06
C LYS A 55 -8.90 -8.77 -10.36
N LEU A 56 -10.00 -8.53 -11.06
CA LEU A 56 -11.36 -8.70 -10.54
C LEU A 56 -11.64 -10.13 -10.10
N GLU A 57 -11.11 -11.10 -10.84
CA GLU A 57 -11.29 -12.54 -10.62
C GLU A 57 -10.39 -13.16 -9.56
N ALA A 58 -9.47 -12.37 -8.98
CA ALA A 58 -8.42 -12.93 -8.11
C ALA A 58 -8.88 -13.24 -6.68
N VAL A 59 -10.01 -12.69 -6.23
CA VAL A 59 -10.44 -12.72 -4.82
C VAL A 59 -10.59 -14.14 -4.28
N ASP A 60 -11.19 -15.07 -5.05
CA ASP A 60 -11.34 -16.46 -4.61
C ASP A 60 -9.99 -17.18 -4.46
N GLY A 61 -9.04 -16.91 -5.36
CA GLY A 61 -7.67 -17.40 -5.23
C GLY A 61 -6.98 -16.82 -3.99
N TRP A 62 -7.17 -15.54 -3.70
CA TRP A 62 -6.60 -14.89 -2.50
C TRP A 62 -7.14 -15.48 -1.20
N ARG A 63 -8.42 -15.89 -1.16
CA ARG A 63 -9.00 -16.58 0.01
C ARG A 63 -8.17 -17.80 0.38
N GLN A 64 -7.85 -18.64 -0.62
CA GLN A 64 -7.07 -19.86 -0.38
C GLN A 64 -5.63 -19.54 0.02
N LEU A 65 -4.99 -18.58 -0.65
CA LEU A 65 -3.62 -18.16 -0.33
C LEU A 65 -3.52 -17.55 1.08
N GLN A 66 -4.51 -16.74 1.49
CA GLN A 66 -4.59 -16.17 2.84
C GLN A 66 -4.73 -17.25 3.91
N ARG A 67 -5.64 -18.23 3.71
CA ARG A 67 -5.82 -19.37 4.63
C ARG A 67 -4.55 -20.20 4.78
N ASN A 68 -3.81 -20.37 3.70
CA ASN A 68 -2.55 -21.12 3.69
C ASN A 68 -1.36 -20.30 4.22
N GLY A 69 -1.55 -19.05 4.60
CA GLY A 69 -0.50 -18.18 5.09
C GLY A 69 0.52 -17.76 4.02
N MET A 70 0.16 -17.90 2.74
CA MET A 70 1.02 -17.52 1.62
C MET A 70 0.97 -16.02 1.35
N ILE A 71 -0.18 -15.38 1.60
CA ILE A 71 -0.35 -13.93 1.53
C ILE A 71 -0.89 -13.39 2.85
N GLY A 72 -0.60 -12.12 3.12
CA GLY A 72 -1.12 -11.37 4.26
C GLY A 72 -1.85 -10.13 3.78
N LEU A 73 -3.08 -10.30 3.29
CA LEU A 73 -3.89 -9.19 2.83
C LEU A 73 -4.50 -8.45 4.02
N HIS A 74 -4.39 -7.12 3.98
CA HIS A 74 -4.89 -6.25 5.03
C HIS A 74 -5.77 -5.15 4.42
N TRP A 75 -6.82 -4.81 5.13
CA TRP A 75 -7.55 -3.58 4.93
C TRP A 75 -6.71 -2.37 5.39
N VAL A 76 -6.86 -1.27 4.68
CA VAL A 76 -6.40 0.05 5.12
C VAL A 76 -7.60 0.78 5.68
N ALA A 77 -7.58 1.11 6.97
CA ALA A 77 -8.58 1.91 7.64
C ALA A 77 -7.96 3.20 8.19
N LEU A 78 -8.76 4.26 8.34
CA LEU A 78 -8.30 5.49 8.97
C LEU A 78 -8.23 5.32 10.48
N THR A 79 -7.22 5.91 11.12
CA THR A 79 -7.14 5.94 12.58
C THR A 79 -8.31 6.76 13.13
N PRO A 80 -9.13 6.20 14.04
CA PRO A 80 -10.34 6.87 14.54
C PRO A 80 -10.10 8.26 15.17
N SER A 81 -8.97 8.41 15.83
CA SER A 81 -8.60 9.66 16.53
C SER A 81 -8.04 10.77 15.64
N HIS A 82 -7.83 10.51 14.34
CA HIS A 82 -7.30 11.53 13.43
C HIS A 82 -8.43 12.55 13.11
N PRO A 83 -8.17 13.87 13.19
CA PRO A 83 -9.20 14.90 13.05
C PRO A 83 -9.96 14.86 11.71
N ASP A 84 -9.29 14.45 10.63
CA ASP A 84 -9.90 14.39 9.30
C ASP A 84 -10.65 13.07 9.02
N THR A 85 -10.68 12.13 9.95
CA THR A 85 -11.24 10.79 9.70
C THR A 85 -12.69 10.86 9.27
N ALA A 86 -13.54 11.60 9.98
CA ALA A 86 -14.96 11.70 9.68
C ALA A 86 -15.21 12.29 8.27
N SER A 87 -14.53 13.38 7.92
CA SER A 87 -14.70 14.03 6.61
C SER A 87 -14.17 13.18 5.45
N ARG A 88 -13.11 12.42 5.68
CA ARG A 88 -12.57 11.48 4.68
C ARG A 88 -13.48 10.29 4.47
N LEU A 89 -14.02 9.69 5.55
CA LEU A 89 -14.98 8.60 5.45
C LEU A 89 -16.25 9.05 4.74
N GLN A 90 -16.75 10.26 5.03
CA GLN A 90 -17.90 10.82 4.33
C GLN A 90 -17.66 10.88 2.81
N ARG A 91 -16.52 11.43 2.37
CA ARG A 91 -16.17 11.49 0.94
C ARG A 91 -16.03 10.10 0.30
N HIS A 92 -15.49 9.13 1.05
CA HIS A 92 -15.37 7.76 0.56
C HIS A 92 -16.76 7.13 0.35
N ILE A 93 -17.65 7.25 1.33
CA ILE A 93 -19.02 6.70 1.27
C ILE A 93 -19.85 7.39 0.17
N GLU A 94 -19.69 8.69 -0.02
CA GLU A 94 -20.36 9.42 -1.11
C GLU A 94 -19.93 8.89 -2.50
N ALA A 95 -18.65 8.57 -2.68
CA ALA A 95 -18.14 8.01 -3.92
C ALA A 95 -18.48 6.51 -4.09
N TYR A 96 -18.55 5.77 -2.99
CA TYR A 96 -18.77 4.32 -2.95
C TYR A 96 -19.85 3.95 -1.94
N PRO A 97 -21.14 4.23 -2.22
CA PRO A 97 -22.24 3.99 -1.25
C PRO A 97 -22.37 2.54 -0.80
N ASN A 98 -22.03 1.59 -1.65
CA ASN A 98 -22.04 0.16 -1.33
C ASN A 98 -21.00 -0.21 -0.25
N GLU A 99 -20.02 0.65 -0.02
CA GLU A 99 -18.97 0.44 0.99
C GLU A 99 -19.31 1.09 2.36
N ALA A 100 -20.51 1.65 2.53
CA ALA A 100 -20.90 2.37 3.74
C ALA A 100 -21.08 1.49 4.99
N THR A 101 -21.29 0.18 4.83
CA THR A 101 -21.46 -0.73 5.97
C THR A 101 -20.12 -1.08 6.60
N PRO A 102 -19.89 -0.82 7.90
CA PRO A 102 -18.66 -1.22 8.56
C PRO A 102 -18.47 -2.74 8.58
N LEU A 103 -17.21 -3.18 8.48
CA LEU A 103 -16.81 -4.56 8.67
C LEU A 103 -16.41 -4.81 10.12
N GLN A 104 -16.55 -6.05 10.58
CA GLN A 104 -16.06 -6.49 11.88
C GLN A 104 -14.61 -6.99 11.77
N ASP A 105 -13.73 -6.63 12.68
CA ASP A 105 -12.37 -7.19 12.76
C ASP A 105 -12.42 -8.64 13.27
N SER A 106 -12.66 -9.60 12.37
CA SER A 106 -12.91 -11.01 12.68
C SER A 106 -11.71 -11.93 12.39
N CYS A 107 -10.75 -11.50 11.59
CA CYS A 107 -9.62 -12.35 11.20
C CYS A 107 -8.71 -12.71 12.38
N ARG A 108 -8.41 -14.00 12.53
CA ARG A 108 -7.63 -14.52 13.67
C ARG A 108 -6.22 -14.97 13.32
N LEU A 109 -5.94 -15.17 12.03
CA LEU A 109 -4.67 -15.72 11.57
C LEU A 109 -4.16 -14.94 10.35
N VAL A 110 -2.92 -14.52 10.36
CA VAL A 110 -2.26 -13.84 9.23
C VAL A 110 -0.87 -14.40 9.02
N LEU A 111 -0.53 -14.77 7.80
CA LEU A 111 0.77 -15.35 7.46
C LEU A 111 1.16 -16.49 8.42
N SER A 112 0.18 -17.38 8.69
CA SER A 112 0.29 -18.51 9.63
C SER A 112 0.58 -18.12 11.09
N ARG A 113 0.40 -16.86 11.47
CA ARG A 113 0.60 -16.39 12.85
C ARG A 113 -0.73 -15.98 13.48
N PRO A 114 -1.02 -16.45 14.71
CA PRO A 114 -2.14 -15.95 15.48
C PRO A 114 -1.98 -14.45 15.74
N ARG A 115 -3.09 -13.73 15.65
CA ARG A 115 -3.12 -12.33 16.08
C ARG A 115 -3.12 -12.24 17.62
N ALA A 116 -2.51 -11.18 18.15
CA ALA A 116 -2.59 -10.85 19.56
C ALA A 116 -4.06 -10.68 20.01
N SER A 117 -4.29 -10.78 21.33
CA SER A 117 -5.63 -10.81 21.94
C SER A 117 -6.51 -9.61 21.57
N ASP A 118 -7.80 -9.77 21.80
CA ASP A 118 -8.89 -8.90 21.34
C ASP A 118 -8.83 -7.44 21.84
N ASP A 119 -8.06 -7.12 22.87
CA ASP A 119 -8.04 -5.81 23.54
C ASP A 119 -7.53 -4.64 22.66
N ALA A 120 -6.82 -4.94 21.58
CA ALA A 120 -6.28 -3.93 20.66
C ALA A 120 -7.04 -3.86 19.31
N ARG A 121 -8.11 -4.63 19.12
CA ARG A 121 -8.84 -4.72 17.87
C ARG A 121 -9.91 -3.65 17.76
N LEU A 122 -10.05 -3.09 16.57
CA LEU A 122 -11.22 -2.28 16.23
C LEU A 122 -12.42 -3.23 16.06
N ALA A 123 -13.46 -3.06 16.90
CA ALA A 123 -14.66 -3.89 16.78
C ALA A 123 -15.31 -3.80 15.40
N HIS A 124 -15.40 -2.57 14.87
CA HIS A 124 -15.90 -2.28 13.53
C HIS A 124 -15.08 -1.18 12.88
N PHE A 125 -14.89 -1.28 11.55
CA PHE A 125 -14.13 -0.31 10.77
C PHE A 125 -14.66 -0.19 9.34
N LEU A 126 -14.38 0.93 8.70
CA LEU A 126 -14.64 1.15 7.28
C LEU A 126 -13.30 1.07 6.52
N PRO A 127 -13.10 0.07 5.65
CA PRO A 127 -11.90 0.00 4.83
C PRO A 127 -11.95 1.03 3.71
N ILE A 128 -10.86 1.79 3.57
CA ILE A 128 -10.68 2.77 2.48
C ILE A 128 -9.72 2.28 1.41
N GLY A 129 -9.31 1.05 1.49
CA GLY A 129 -8.37 0.39 0.60
C GLY A 129 -7.86 -0.91 1.19
N HIS A 130 -6.90 -1.51 0.52
CA HIS A 130 -6.22 -2.72 0.97
C HIS A 130 -4.77 -2.75 0.52
N ILE A 131 -3.94 -3.53 1.22
CA ILE A 131 -2.54 -3.80 0.90
C ILE A 131 -2.19 -5.23 1.30
N SER A 132 -1.39 -5.93 0.49
CA SER A 132 -0.92 -7.26 0.84
C SER A 132 0.57 -7.25 1.22
N LEU A 133 0.93 -8.10 2.17
CA LEU A 133 2.30 -8.51 2.47
C LEU A 133 2.40 -10.00 2.19
N ASP A 134 3.05 -10.38 1.10
CA ASP A 134 3.03 -11.74 0.60
C ASP A 134 4.34 -12.46 0.92
N ALA A 135 4.22 -13.62 1.57
CA ALA A 135 5.31 -14.54 1.88
C ALA A 135 5.66 -15.44 0.69
N TRP A 136 4.77 -15.49 -0.29
CA TRP A 136 4.91 -16.25 -1.53
C TRP A 136 4.31 -15.48 -2.71
N THR A 137 4.89 -15.65 -3.88
CA THR A 137 4.40 -15.07 -5.14
C THR A 137 4.47 -16.10 -6.27
N ALA A 138 3.54 -16.01 -7.22
CA ALA A 138 3.56 -16.86 -8.41
C ALA A 138 4.71 -16.47 -9.39
N ASP A 139 5.16 -15.22 -9.33
CA ASP A 139 6.31 -14.75 -10.09
C ASP A 139 7.59 -14.97 -9.28
N PRO A 140 8.47 -15.92 -9.67
CA PRO A 140 9.70 -16.21 -8.94
C PRO A 140 10.68 -15.04 -8.96
N GLU A 141 10.60 -14.15 -9.93
CA GLU A 141 11.47 -12.98 -10.05
C GLU A 141 11.23 -11.94 -8.95
N LEU A 142 10.07 -11.98 -8.28
CA LEU A 142 9.79 -11.19 -7.07
C LEU A 142 10.56 -11.70 -5.84
N ARG A 143 11.10 -12.92 -5.90
CA ARG A 143 12.03 -13.49 -4.91
C ARG A 143 11.46 -13.57 -3.48
N ALA A 144 10.14 -13.64 -3.30
CA ALA A 144 9.56 -13.78 -1.97
C ALA A 144 10.07 -15.05 -1.29
N SER A 145 10.70 -14.90 -0.13
CA SER A 145 11.33 -15.98 0.64
C SER A 145 11.37 -15.62 2.12
N VAL A 146 10.54 -16.27 2.91
CA VAL A 146 10.47 -16.02 4.36
C VAL A 146 11.79 -16.32 5.05
N SER A 147 12.49 -17.39 4.63
CA SER A 147 13.80 -17.77 5.19
C SER A 147 14.86 -16.70 4.98
N ASP A 148 14.79 -15.96 3.89
CA ASP A 148 15.73 -14.89 3.55
C ASP A 148 15.26 -13.52 4.08
N GLY A 149 14.05 -13.47 4.63
CA GLY A 149 13.41 -12.25 5.10
C GLY A 149 12.91 -11.35 3.94
N VAL A 150 12.57 -11.94 2.79
CA VAL A 150 12.05 -11.21 1.63
C VAL A 150 10.55 -11.43 1.52
N TYR A 151 9.81 -10.34 1.53
CA TYR A 151 8.36 -10.32 1.32
C TYR A 151 8.01 -9.44 0.13
N SER A 152 6.80 -9.63 -0.43
CA SER A 152 6.35 -8.84 -1.57
C SER A 152 5.06 -8.08 -1.26
N VAL A 153 4.89 -6.90 -1.86
CA VAL A 153 3.63 -6.16 -1.89
C VAL A 153 3.01 -6.33 -3.27
N MET A 154 1.93 -7.13 -3.37
CA MET A 154 1.34 -7.54 -4.65
C MET A 154 -0.01 -6.91 -4.94
N SER A 155 -0.75 -6.51 -3.92
CA SER A 155 -2.05 -5.88 -4.05
C SER A 155 -2.08 -4.65 -3.18
N PHE A 156 -2.25 -3.48 -3.82
CA PHE A 156 -2.30 -2.22 -3.11
C PHE A 156 -3.28 -1.27 -3.78
N TYR A 157 -4.27 -0.85 -3.02
CA TYR A 157 -5.32 0.07 -3.47
C TYR A 157 -5.70 1.04 -2.34
N ILE A 158 -5.88 2.29 -2.69
CA ILE A 158 -6.51 3.32 -1.85
C ILE A 158 -7.65 3.94 -2.66
N SER A 159 -8.81 4.07 -2.05
CA SER A 159 -9.99 4.70 -2.63
C SER A 159 -9.63 5.96 -3.43
N ASP A 160 -10.06 6.04 -4.68
CA ASP A 160 -9.75 7.16 -5.58
C ASP A 160 -10.27 8.48 -5.03
N ALA A 161 -11.38 8.45 -4.29
CA ALA A 161 -11.93 9.62 -3.60
C ALA A 161 -10.99 10.20 -2.53
N LEU A 162 -10.02 9.40 -2.06
CA LEU A 162 -9.09 9.75 -0.98
C LEU A 162 -7.63 9.85 -1.41
N GLN A 163 -7.34 9.63 -2.69
CA GLN A 163 -5.98 9.77 -3.21
C GLN A 163 -5.45 11.20 -3.05
N LYS A 164 -4.13 11.38 -3.18
CA LYS A 164 -3.40 12.65 -2.98
C LYS A 164 -3.36 13.17 -1.52
N GLY A 165 -4.02 12.48 -0.57
CA GLY A 165 -4.01 12.84 0.86
C GLY A 165 -2.91 12.17 1.69
N GLY A 166 -1.87 11.58 1.08
CA GLY A 166 -0.79 10.89 1.79
C GLY A 166 -1.12 9.51 2.35
N LEU A 167 -2.36 9.02 2.19
CA LEU A 167 -2.83 7.75 2.75
C LEU A 167 -2.09 6.54 2.17
N GLY A 168 -1.79 6.55 0.87
CA GLY A 168 -0.98 5.50 0.25
C GLY A 168 0.42 5.41 0.86
N ALA A 169 1.08 6.55 1.08
CA ALA A 169 2.38 6.58 1.72
C ALA A 169 2.32 6.06 3.17
N ALA A 170 1.29 6.44 3.92
CA ALA A 170 1.07 5.97 5.29
C ALA A 170 0.81 4.45 5.33
N ALA A 171 -0.01 3.92 4.41
CA ALA A 171 -0.32 2.50 4.32
C ALA A 171 0.93 1.67 3.97
N LEU A 172 1.71 2.09 2.96
CA LEU A 172 2.95 1.42 2.59
C LEU A 172 3.96 1.44 3.74
N SER A 173 4.18 2.59 4.38
CA SER A 173 5.10 2.70 5.53
C SER A 173 4.63 1.85 6.74
N SER A 174 3.32 1.73 6.95
CA SER A 174 2.77 0.86 8.00
C SER A 174 2.97 -0.62 7.67
N CYS A 175 2.81 -1.00 6.39
CA CYS A 175 3.10 -2.35 5.92
C CYS A 175 4.60 -2.69 6.04
N GLU A 176 5.48 -1.81 5.61
CA GLU A 176 6.94 -1.98 5.76
C GLU A 176 7.36 -2.13 7.22
N ARG A 177 6.82 -1.29 8.11
CA ARG A 177 7.10 -1.40 9.55
C ARG A 177 6.60 -2.73 10.12
N MET A 178 5.36 -3.11 9.84
CA MET A 178 4.78 -4.39 10.25
C MET A 178 5.63 -5.56 9.73
N ALA A 179 6.03 -5.52 8.47
CA ALA A 179 6.89 -6.54 7.86
C ALA A 179 8.22 -6.68 8.64
N ALA A 180 8.88 -5.58 8.97
CA ALA A 180 10.15 -5.58 9.70
C ALA A 180 9.96 -6.04 11.16
N THR A 181 8.96 -5.48 11.88
CA THR A 181 8.84 -5.69 13.33
C THR A 181 8.15 -7.00 13.69
N GLU A 182 7.17 -7.43 12.92
CA GLU A 182 6.37 -8.61 13.24
C GLU A 182 6.83 -9.86 12.48
N TYR A 183 7.29 -9.69 11.24
CA TYR A 183 7.67 -10.81 10.37
C TYR A 183 9.18 -10.96 10.14
N GLY A 184 9.99 -10.01 10.67
CA GLY A 184 11.45 -10.05 10.52
C GLY A 184 11.90 -9.82 9.07
N ALA A 185 11.09 -9.11 8.29
CA ALA A 185 11.43 -8.80 6.91
C ALA A 185 12.66 -7.89 6.86
N LYS A 186 13.60 -8.24 6.00
CA LYS A 186 14.80 -7.46 5.68
C LYS A 186 14.61 -6.66 4.40
N LYS A 187 13.72 -7.14 3.52
CA LYS A 187 13.50 -6.59 2.20
C LYS A 187 12.04 -6.71 1.78
N ILE A 188 11.54 -5.70 1.09
CA ILE A 188 10.26 -5.73 0.38
C ILE A 188 10.52 -5.64 -1.12
N THR A 189 9.85 -6.50 -1.89
CA THR A 189 9.80 -6.45 -3.35
C THR A 189 8.40 -6.10 -3.83
N LEU A 190 8.29 -5.58 -5.03
CA LEU A 190 7.02 -5.32 -5.70
C LEU A 190 7.21 -5.21 -7.21
N GLY A 191 6.11 -5.39 -7.96
CA GLY A 191 6.04 -5.11 -9.37
C GLY A 191 5.14 -3.92 -9.65
N THR A 192 5.52 -3.07 -10.60
CA THR A 192 4.70 -1.94 -11.06
C THR A 192 4.91 -1.65 -12.54
N ILE A 193 3.96 -0.92 -13.14
CA ILE A 193 4.07 -0.49 -14.53
C ILE A 193 5.31 0.40 -14.71
N SER A 194 6.05 0.18 -15.79
CA SER A 194 7.24 0.96 -16.13
C SER A 194 6.88 2.39 -16.52
N ASN A 195 7.78 3.33 -16.22
CA ASN A 195 7.67 4.72 -16.67
C ASN A 195 7.55 4.86 -18.19
N GLU A 196 8.18 3.96 -18.95
CA GLU A 196 8.10 3.96 -20.42
C GLU A 196 6.68 3.74 -20.94
N GLU A 197 5.84 3.03 -20.17
CA GLU A 197 4.42 2.82 -20.47
C GLU A 197 3.56 4.06 -20.21
N CYS A 198 4.10 5.04 -19.51
CA CYS A 198 3.41 6.24 -19.07
C CYS A 198 3.79 7.49 -19.87
N THR A 199 4.66 7.38 -20.87
CA THR A 199 5.05 8.53 -21.71
C THR A 199 3.89 8.99 -22.60
N PRO A 200 3.75 10.29 -22.90
CA PRO A 200 2.65 10.80 -23.70
C PRO A 200 2.57 10.21 -25.12
N ASP A 201 3.70 9.80 -25.68
CA ASP A 201 3.87 9.23 -27.01
C ASP A 201 3.80 7.68 -27.03
N ASN A 202 3.59 7.02 -25.89
CA ASN A 202 3.45 5.59 -25.84
C ASN A 202 2.19 5.13 -26.60
N PRO A 203 2.33 4.27 -27.65
CA PRO A 203 1.21 3.89 -28.53
C PRO A 203 0.07 3.18 -27.78
N ARG A 204 0.38 2.32 -26.79
CA ARG A 204 -0.63 1.64 -25.96
C ARG A 204 -1.44 2.67 -25.19
N ARG A 205 -0.77 3.62 -24.54
CA ARG A 205 -1.42 4.67 -23.76
C ARG A 205 -2.37 5.52 -24.61
N ILE A 206 -1.94 5.87 -25.81
CA ILE A 206 -2.77 6.61 -26.79
C ILE A 206 -3.99 5.77 -27.16
N ALA A 207 -3.79 4.48 -27.51
CA ALA A 207 -4.87 3.58 -27.90
C ALA A 207 -5.89 3.32 -26.78
N MET A 208 -5.43 3.29 -25.52
CA MET A 208 -6.29 3.11 -24.32
C MET A 208 -6.97 4.41 -23.88
N ALA A 209 -6.74 5.55 -24.54
CA ALA A 209 -7.22 6.87 -24.16
C ALA A 209 -6.88 7.24 -22.68
N ASN A 210 -5.83 6.67 -22.11
CA ASN A 210 -5.44 6.84 -20.74
C ASN A 210 -4.31 7.87 -20.59
N VAL A 211 -4.64 9.14 -20.81
CA VAL A 211 -3.68 10.25 -20.73
C VAL A 211 -3.71 10.85 -19.32
N SER A 212 -2.85 10.37 -18.43
CA SER A 212 -2.69 10.95 -17.09
C SER A 212 -1.36 11.72 -16.99
N GLU A 213 -1.41 12.97 -16.57
CA GLU A 213 -0.22 13.82 -16.28
C GLU A 213 0.36 13.61 -14.88
N LYS A 214 -0.13 12.60 -14.15
CA LYS A 214 0.30 12.34 -12.77
C LYS A 214 1.72 11.74 -12.76
N PRO A 215 2.49 11.96 -11.67
CA PRO A 215 3.70 11.18 -11.42
C PRO A 215 3.40 9.69 -11.57
N THR A 216 4.30 8.96 -12.22
CA THR A 216 4.11 7.54 -12.45
C THR A 216 4.16 6.78 -11.11
N VAL A 217 3.57 5.59 -11.10
CA VAL A 217 3.62 4.74 -9.90
C VAL A 217 5.05 4.28 -9.63
N GLN A 218 5.86 4.05 -10.67
CA GLN A 218 7.27 3.74 -10.51
C GLN A 218 8.04 4.88 -9.82
N ASP A 219 7.85 6.14 -10.24
CA ASP A 219 8.47 7.31 -9.59
C ASP A 219 8.01 7.48 -8.15
N TRP A 220 6.72 7.17 -7.91
CA TRP A 220 6.17 7.21 -6.56
C TRP A 220 6.87 6.22 -5.62
N TYR A 221 7.18 5.00 -6.07
CA TYR A 221 7.96 4.01 -5.30
C TYR A 221 9.42 4.41 -5.20
N THR A 222 10.03 4.90 -6.29
CA THR A 222 11.42 5.39 -6.28
C THR A 222 11.62 6.49 -5.22
N GLY A 223 10.70 7.44 -5.13
CA GLY A 223 10.71 8.49 -4.11
C GLY A 223 10.56 7.97 -2.66
N ARG A 224 10.24 6.68 -2.48
CA ARG A 224 10.14 5.98 -1.18
C ARG A 224 11.28 5.00 -0.92
N GLY A 225 12.32 5.07 -1.74
CA GLY A 225 13.54 4.30 -1.57
C GLY A 225 13.54 2.92 -2.24
N TYR A 226 12.51 2.60 -3.05
CA TYR A 226 12.55 1.41 -3.87
C TYR A 226 13.47 1.61 -5.07
N LYS A 227 14.23 0.57 -5.41
CA LYS A 227 15.16 0.54 -6.53
C LYS A 227 14.73 -0.54 -7.51
N MET A 228 14.69 -0.22 -8.79
CA MET A 228 14.44 -1.20 -9.84
C MET A 228 15.63 -2.18 -9.93
N TYR A 229 15.32 -3.47 -10.00
CA TYR A 229 16.33 -4.51 -10.22
C TYR A 229 16.06 -5.38 -11.45
N LEU A 230 14.82 -5.37 -11.97
CA LEU A 230 14.47 -6.12 -13.17
C LEU A 230 13.41 -5.38 -13.99
N ARG A 231 13.52 -5.46 -15.31
CA ARG A 231 12.50 -5.04 -16.27
C ARG A 231 11.93 -6.26 -16.96
N GLN A 232 10.62 -6.43 -16.89
CA GLN A 232 9.89 -7.54 -17.52
C GLN A 232 9.05 -7.00 -18.68
N PRO A 233 9.44 -7.24 -19.93
CA PRO A 233 8.59 -6.94 -21.08
C PRO A 233 7.41 -7.92 -21.10
N ASP A 234 6.28 -7.47 -21.64
CA ASP A 234 5.08 -8.29 -21.81
C ASP A 234 4.64 -9.02 -20.53
N ALA A 235 4.78 -8.36 -19.37
CA ALA A 235 4.44 -8.92 -18.07
C ALA A 235 2.95 -9.27 -17.95
N TRP A 236 2.10 -8.54 -18.65
CA TRP A 236 0.69 -8.85 -18.93
C TRP A 236 0.26 -8.18 -20.21
N PHE A 237 -0.98 -8.47 -20.66
CA PHE A 237 -1.53 -7.89 -21.87
C PHE A 237 -2.81 -7.12 -21.57
N GLU A 238 -2.98 -5.98 -22.23
CA GLU A 238 -4.19 -5.18 -22.22
C GLU A 238 -4.75 -5.08 -23.64
N THR A 239 -6.07 -5.12 -23.76
CA THR A 239 -6.76 -5.02 -25.06
C THR A 239 -7.41 -3.65 -25.19
N ASP A 240 -7.09 -2.93 -26.27
CA ASP A 240 -7.68 -1.65 -26.56
C ASP A 240 -9.12 -1.78 -27.10
N PRO A 241 -9.88 -0.68 -27.23
CA PRO A 241 -11.25 -0.70 -27.76
C PRO A 241 -11.38 -1.24 -29.18
N THR A 242 -10.30 -1.33 -29.96
CA THR A 242 -10.29 -1.92 -31.31
C THR A 242 -10.08 -3.43 -31.31
N GLY A 243 -9.80 -4.03 -30.15
CA GLY A 243 -9.49 -5.45 -29.98
C GLY A 243 -8.00 -5.78 -30.15
N LYS A 244 -7.11 -4.80 -30.32
CA LYS A 244 -5.67 -5.03 -30.38
C LYS A 244 -5.09 -5.26 -29.00
N SER A 245 -4.29 -6.33 -28.88
CA SER A 245 -3.56 -6.67 -27.65
C SER A 245 -2.21 -5.93 -27.60
N TRP A 246 -1.88 -5.38 -26.43
CA TRP A 246 -0.66 -4.66 -26.14
C TRP A 246 0.04 -5.31 -24.94
N GLY A 247 1.30 -5.70 -25.11
CA GLY A 247 2.14 -6.11 -24.00
C GLY A 247 2.48 -4.91 -23.12
N VAL A 248 2.47 -5.10 -21.80
CA VAL A 248 2.78 -4.07 -20.82
C VAL A 248 4.09 -4.37 -20.13
N VAL A 249 4.96 -3.39 -20.08
CA VAL A 249 6.25 -3.51 -19.39
C VAL A 249 6.08 -3.26 -17.90
N CYS A 250 6.45 -4.25 -17.11
CA CYS A 250 6.56 -4.17 -15.65
C CYS A 250 8.02 -3.94 -15.24
N VAL A 251 8.22 -3.23 -14.15
CA VAL A 251 9.49 -3.17 -13.44
C VAL A 251 9.33 -3.78 -12.07
N LEU A 252 10.27 -4.64 -11.69
CA LEU A 252 10.36 -5.19 -10.34
C LEU A 252 11.31 -4.31 -9.54
N MET A 253 10.84 -3.93 -8.35
CA MET A 253 11.54 -3.02 -7.47
C MET A 253 11.73 -3.64 -6.09
N GLU A 254 12.79 -3.25 -5.39
CA GLU A 254 13.09 -3.71 -4.04
C GLU A 254 13.50 -2.56 -3.13
N LYS A 255 13.26 -2.75 -1.84
CA LYS A 255 13.71 -1.84 -0.78
C LYS A 255 14.20 -2.65 0.42
N GLU A 256 15.43 -2.37 0.86
CA GLU A 256 15.93 -2.86 2.15
C GLU A 256 15.22 -2.16 3.29
N LEU A 257 14.78 -2.92 4.28
CA LEU A 257 14.19 -2.37 5.49
C LEU A 257 15.26 -2.18 6.56
N ALA A 258 15.16 -1.07 7.30
CA ALA A 258 16.05 -0.85 8.43
C ALA A 258 15.81 -1.94 9.48
N SER A 259 16.89 -2.57 9.94
CA SER A 259 16.82 -3.51 11.07
C SER A 259 16.28 -2.78 12.30
N SER A 260 15.22 -3.30 12.89
CA SER A 260 14.78 -2.81 14.21
C SER A 260 15.86 -3.20 15.22
N SER A 261 16.65 -2.22 15.64
CA SER A 261 17.65 -2.38 16.73
C SER A 261 16.95 -2.38 18.08
#